data_5b4b818f97ed7e256e4e6cd561b2b2fa
#
_entry.id   5b4b818f97ed7e256e4e6cd561b2b2fa
#
_cell.length_a   1.000
_cell.length_b   1.000
_cell.length_c   1.000
_cell.angle_alpha   90.00
_cell.angle_beta   90.00
_cell.angle_gamma   90.00
#
_symmetry.space_group_name_H-M   'P 1'
#
loop_
_entity.id
_entity.type
_entity.pdbx_description
1 polymer ?
#
loop_
_entity_poly.entity_id
_entity_poly.type
_entity_poly.pdbx_seq_one_letter_code
_entity_poly.pdbx_strand_id
1 'polypeptide(L)'
;MNQYEKEKVEIAKFVISKMWDCNESQFTLMKKRNTNIVMARRFFIYYLWKHCEVKHNRMKDYIHGMNHATSIYHCRKFEQEMEFYKDILKKWITFLYYADQREYQKLKIDMKYPIETINNIDFNSNYIY
;
A
#
# COMPACT_ATOMS: atom_id res chain seq x y z
N MET A 1 19.54 1.26 -1.99
CA MET A 1 18.51 2.07 -1.29
C MET A 1 19.19 2.88 -0.19
N ASN A 2 18.96 4.19 -0.14
CA ASN A 2 19.54 5.03 0.89
C ASN A 2 18.74 4.92 2.21
N GLN A 3 19.25 5.57 3.26
CA GLN A 3 18.64 5.48 4.58
C GLN A 3 17.20 6.01 4.59
N TYR A 4 16.94 7.09 3.88
CA TYR A 4 15.61 7.69 3.78
C TYR A 4 14.60 6.70 3.20
N GLU A 5 14.98 6.02 2.11
CA GLU A 5 14.10 5.04 1.46
C GLU A 5 13.86 3.82 2.33
N LYS A 6 14.88 3.37 3.08
CA LYS A 6 14.73 2.26 4.02
C LYS A 6 13.74 2.60 5.12
N GLU A 7 13.82 3.81 5.67
CA GLU A 7 12.88 4.27 6.71
C GLU A 7 11.47 4.36 6.16
N LYS A 8 11.34 4.84 4.92
CA LYS A 8 10.05 4.96 4.23
C LYS A 8 9.37 3.59 4.11
N VAL A 9 10.13 2.57 3.73
CA VAL A 9 9.63 1.21 3.60
C VAL A 9 9.24 0.63 4.97
N GLU A 10 10.05 0.87 6.01
CA GLU A 10 9.74 0.37 7.35
C GLU A 10 8.47 1.01 7.92
N ILE A 11 8.29 2.31 7.71
CA ILE A 11 7.07 3.00 8.12
C ILE A 11 5.86 2.42 7.39
N ALA A 12 5.99 2.19 6.09
CA ALA A 12 4.90 1.62 5.29
C ALA A 12 4.50 0.24 5.81
N LYS A 13 5.47 -0.61 6.12
CA LYS A 13 5.20 -1.94 6.67
C LYS A 13 4.45 -1.86 8.00
N PHE A 14 4.87 -0.94 8.86
CA PHE A 14 4.21 -0.74 10.15
C PHE A 14 2.74 -0.31 9.97
N VAL A 15 2.50 0.68 9.12
CA VAL A 15 1.15 1.19 8.89
C VAL A 15 0.26 0.10 8.27
N ILE A 16 0.78 -0.63 7.29
CA ILE A 16 0.04 -1.73 6.65
C ILE A 16 -0.34 -2.80 7.69
N SER A 17 0.59 -3.18 8.56
CA SER A 17 0.32 -4.20 9.57
C SER A 17 -0.80 -3.80 10.50
N LYS A 18 -0.88 -2.51 10.83
CA LYS A 18 -1.95 -1.98 11.69
C LYS A 18 -3.28 -1.92 10.95
N MET A 19 -3.26 -1.45 9.70
CA MET A 19 -4.49 -1.32 8.91
C MET A 19 -5.17 -2.66 8.63
N TRP A 20 -4.38 -3.70 8.37
CA TRP A 20 -4.88 -5.00 7.95
C TRP A 20 -4.83 -6.05 9.05
N ASP A 21 -4.46 -5.64 10.27
CA ASP A 21 -4.40 -6.53 11.46
C ASP A 21 -3.63 -7.82 11.16
N CYS A 22 -2.40 -7.66 10.72
CA CYS A 22 -1.50 -8.79 10.46
C CYS A 22 -0.06 -8.39 10.74
N ASN A 23 0.82 -9.38 10.85
CA ASN A 23 2.24 -9.13 11.09
C ASN A 23 2.98 -8.90 9.78
N GLU A 24 4.07 -8.13 9.83
CA GLU A 24 4.91 -7.90 8.65
C GLU A 24 5.40 -9.23 8.04
N SER A 25 5.76 -10.20 8.89
CA SER A 25 6.24 -11.49 8.42
C SER A 25 5.19 -12.25 7.61
N GLN A 26 3.91 -11.95 7.80
CA GLN A 26 2.83 -12.62 7.08
C GLN A 26 2.66 -12.10 5.66
N PHE A 27 2.77 -10.77 5.46
CA PHE A 27 2.57 -10.22 4.11
C PHE A 27 3.85 -10.07 3.31
N THR A 28 5.02 -10.21 3.93
CA THR A 28 6.30 -10.21 3.21
C THR A 28 6.74 -11.61 2.78
N LEU A 29 5.82 -12.58 2.85
CA LEU A 29 6.05 -13.97 2.46
C LEU A 29 4.85 -14.48 1.68
N MET A 30 5.10 -15.11 0.53
CA MET A 30 4.04 -15.58 -0.38
C MET A 30 3.41 -16.91 0.03
N LYS A 31 3.17 -17.11 1.32
CA LYS A 31 2.58 -18.38 1.83
C LYS A 31 1.15 -18.27 2.32
N LYS A 32 0.79 -17.15 2.92
CA LYS A 32 -0.54 -16.97 3.51
C LYS A 32 -1.50 -16.36 2.48
N ARG A 33 -2.76 -16.78 2.53
CA ARG A 33 -3.78 -16.38 1.55
C ARG A 33 -5.09 -15.87 2.13
N ASN A 34 -5.18 -15.59 3.44
CA ASN A 34 -6.40 -14.97 3.93
C ASN A 34 -6.54 -13.54 3.39
N THR A 35 -7.76 -13.03 3.36
CA THR A 35 -8.07 -11.77 2.70
C THR A 35 -7.24 -10.59 3.23
N ASN A 36 -7.09 -10.49 4.55
CA ASN A 36 -6.33 -9.39 5.15
C ASN A 36 -4.86 -9.43 4.75
N ILE A 37 -4.27 -10.63 4.76
CA ILE A 37 -2.86 -10.79 4.39
C ILE A 37 -2.65 -10.50 2.91
N VAL A 38 -3.56 -10.95 2.05
CA VAL A 38 -3.48 -10.69 0.62
C VAL A 38 -3.58 -9.19 0.35
N MET A 39 -4.51 -8.50 1.01
CA MET A 39 -4.68 -7.06 0.84
C MET A 39 -3.50 -6.27 1.41
N ALA A 40 -2.97 -6.68 2.55
CA ALA A 40 -1.77 -6.08 3.12
C ALA A 40 -0.58 -6.20 2.15
N ARG A 41 -0.39 -7.39 1.59
CA ARG A 41 0.67 -7.64 0.61
C ARG A 41 0.47 -6.79 -0.65
N ARG A 42 -0.77 -6.68 -1.12
CA ARG A 42 -1.11 -5.88 -2.31
C ARG A 42 -0.81 -4.40 -2.09
N PHE A 43 -1.15 -3.85 -0.92
CA PHE A 43 -0.81 -2.49 -0.53
C PHE A 43 0.71 -2.29 -0.55
N PHE A 44 1.45 -3.24 0.02
CA PHE A 44 2.90 -3.15 0.09
C PHE A 44 3.53 -3.19 -1.31
N ILE A 45 3.09 -4.13 -2.16
CA ILE A 45 3.59 -4.23 -3.53
C ILE A 45 3.33 -2.94 -4.29
N TYR A 46 2.10 -2.44 -4.21
CA TYR A 46 1.72 -1.23 -4.94
C TYR A 46 2.50 -0.02 -4.46
N TYR A 47 2.68 0.11 -3.15
CA TYR A 47 3.47 1.20 -2.58
C TYR A 47 4.92 1.16 -3.05
N LEU A 48 5.54 -0.01 -3.00
CA LEU A 48 6.92 -0.17 -3.47
C LEU A 48 7.06 0.19 -4.93
N TRP A 49 6.14 -0.30 -5.75
CA TRP A 49 6.19 -0.05 -7.20
C TRP A 49 5.89 1.41 -7.55
N LYS A 50 4.79 1.95 -7.02
CA LYS A 50 4.29 3.27 -7.42
C LYS A 50 5.03 4.42 -6.75
N HIS A 51 5.37 4.28 -5.49
CA HIS A 51 5.90 5.39 -4.68
C HIS A 51 7.36 5.22 -4.25
N CYS A 52 7.93 4.04 -4.43
CA CYS A 52 9.36 3.79 -4.13
C CYS A 52 10.13 3.38 -5.37
N GLU A 53 9.49 3.34 -6.52
CA GLU A 53 10.12 3.03 -7.83
C GLU A 53 10.80 1.67 -7.87
N VAL A 54 10.29 0.72 -7.09
CA VAL A 54 10.81 -0.66 -7.11
C VAL A 54 10.24 -1.37 -8.33
N LYS A 55 11.12 -1.88 -9.19
CA LYS A 55 10.70 -2.60 -10.39
C LYS A 55 10.10 -3.95 -10.02
N HIS A 56 9.15 -4.42 -10.84
CA HIS A 56 8.47 -5.70 -10.59
C HIS A 56 9.46 -6.86 -10.44
N ASN A 57 10.54 -6.89 -11.21
CA ASN A 57 11.52 -7.97 -11.12
C ASN A 57 12.43 -7.87 -9.89
N ARG A 58 12.34 -6.77 -9.13
CA ARG A 58 13.09 -6.58 -7.88
C ARG A 58 12.20 -6.74 -6.65
N MET A 59 10.91 -6.99 -6.86
CA MET A 59 9.95 -7.12 -5.76
C MET A 59 10.30 -8.29 -4.83
N LYS A 60 10.96 -9.31 -5.36
CA LYS A 60 11.46 -10.45 -4.58
C LYS A 60 12.44 -10.07 -3.48
N ASP A 61 13.07 -8.90 -3.58
CA ASP A 61 13.99 -8.42 -2.56
C ASP A 61 13.25 -7.96 -1.29
N TYR A 62 11.95 -7.75 -1.39
CA TYR A 62 11.10 -7.26 -0.30
C TYR A 62 10.08 -8.30 0.16
N ILE A 63 9.66 -9.17 -0.73
CA ILE A 63 8.63 -10.19 -0.45
C ILE A 63 9.16 -11.53 -0.92
N HIS A 64 9.41 -12.41 0.04
CA HIS A 64 9.97 -13.73 -0.23
C HIS A 64 9.01 -14.57 -1.07
N GLY A 65 9.49 -15.15 -2.16
CA GLY A 65 8.70 -15.97 -3.05
C GLY A 65 7.94 -15.19 -4.13
N MET A 66 8.11 -13.86 -4.18
CA MET A 66 7.46 -13.04 -5.20
C MET A 66 8.14 -13.24 -6.56
N ASN A 67 7.34 -13.24 -7.62
CA ASN A 67 7.85 -13.22 -8.98
C ASN A 67 7.30 -12.00 -9.74
N HIS A 68 7.90 -11.74 -10.90
CA HIS A 68 7.58 -10.59 -11.74
C HIS A 68 6.11 -10.54 -12.15
N ALA A 69 5.58 -11.66 -12.63
CA ALA A 69 4.20 -11.74 -13.12
C ALA A 69 3.18 -11.51 -12.00
N THR A 70 3.45 -12.07 -10.82
CA THR A 70 2.58 -11.91 -9.65
C THR A 70 2.58 -10.44 -9.19
N SER A 71 3.75 -9.79 -9.21
CA SER A 71 3.85 -8.37 -8.87
C SER A 71 3.00 -7.51 -9.81
N ILE A 72 3.10 -7.74 -11.10
CA ILE A 72 2.29 -7.02 -12.11
C ILE A 72 0.80 -7.26 -11.86
N TYR A 73 0.41 -8.52 -11.61
CA TYR A 73 -0.98 -8.87 -11.35
C TYR A 73 -1.54 -8.09 -10.16
N HIS A 74 -0.81 -8.04 -9.04
CA HIS A 74 -1.27 -7.31 -7.86
C HIS A 74 -1.44 -5.83 -8.12
N CYS A 75 -0.52 -5.21 -8.85
CA CYS A 75 -0.62 -3.78 -9.15
C CYS A 75 -1.82 -3.46 -10.05
N ARG A 76 -2.03 -4.25 -11.08
CA ARG A 76 -3.18 -4.08 -11.98
C ARG A 76 -4.50 -4.31 -11.25
N LYS A 77 -4.55 -5.37 -10.45
CA LYS A 77 -5.73 -5.70 -9.67
C LYS A 77 -6.06 -4.58 -8.68
N PHE A 78 -5.05 -4.02 -8.03
CA PHE A 78 -5.24 -2.95 -7.07
C PHE A 78 -5.79 -1.68 -7.74
N GLU A 79 -5.27 -1.32 -8.90
CA GLU A 79 -5.77 -0.16 -9.63
C GLU A 79 -7.23 -0.33 -10.02
N GLN A 80 -7.63 -1.54 -10.44
CA GLN A 80 -9.02 -1.86 -10.72
C GLN A 80 -9.88 -1.77 -9.47
N GLU A 81 -9.40 -2.30 -8.35
CA GLU A 81 -10.13 -2.27 -7.09
C GLU A 81 -10.36 -0.85 -6.59
N MET A 82 -9.36 0.01 -6.73
CA MET A 82 -9.52 1.42 -6.34
C MET A 82 -10.54 2.14 -7.21
N GLU A 83 -10.63 1.76 -8.48
CA GLU A 83 -11.58 2.37 -9.42
C GLU A 83 -13.02 1.98 -9.09
N PHE A 84 -13.25 0.71 -8.72
CA PHE A 84 -14.60 0.19 -8.52
C PHE A 84 -15.08 0.18 -7.08
N TYR A 85 -14.17 0.20 -6.11
CA TYR A 85 -14.52 0.08 -4.69
C TYR A 85 -13.99 1.28 -3.92
N LYS A 86 -14.90 2.19 -3.57
CA LYS A 86 -14.54 3.40 -2.81
C LYS A 86 -13.90 3.09 -1.46
N ASP A 87 -14.26 1.98 -0.84
CA ASP A 87 -13.69 1.58 0.44
C ASP A 87 -12.20 1.28 0.31
N ILE A 88 -11.79 0.63 -0.78
CA ILE A 88 -10.38 0.34 -1.03
C ILE A 88 -9.63 1.64 -1.30
N LEU A 89 -10.20 2.52 -2.11
CA LEU A 89 -9.61 3.83 -2.39
C LEU A 89 -9.42 4.65 -1.11
N LYS A 90 -10.43 4.69 -0.25
CA LYS A 90 -10.35 5.41 1.04
C LYS A 90 -9.24 4.83 1.93
N LYS A 91 -9.13 3.51 2.00
CA LYS A 91 -8.07 2.86 2.77
C LYS A 91 -6.70 3.19 2.22
N TRP A 92 -6.56 3.24 0.89
CA TRP A 92 -5.29 3.60 0.26
C TRP A 92 -4.89 5.05 0.58
N ILE A 93 -5.83 5.99 0.47
CA ILE A 93 -5.58 7.39 0.79
C ILE A 93 -5.23 7.54 2.28
N THR A 94 -5.95 6.84 3.16
CA THR A 94 -5.65 6.81 4.60
C THR A 94 -4.25 6.26 4.85
N PHE A 95 -3.88 5.19 4.16
CA PHE A 95 -2.54 4.63 4.25
C PHE A 95 -1.48 5.68 3.90
N LEU A 96 -1.63 6.38 2.78
CA LEU A 96 -0.67 7.41 2.38
C LEU A 96 -0.60 8.54 3.40
N TYR A 97 -1.74 8.93 3.96
CA TYR A 97 -1.76 9.99 5.00
C TYR A 97 -0.87 9.62 6.18
N TYR A 98 -0.93 8.38 6.64
CA TYR A 98 -0.15 7.93 7.80
C TYR A 98 1.27 7.51 7.45
N ALA A 99 1.47 6.93 6.27
CA ALA A 99 2.75 6.34 5.91
C ALA A 99 3.64 7.27 5.09
N ASP A 100 3.05 8.18 4.30
CA ASP A 100 3.82 8.97 3.35
C ASP A 100 3.12 10.29 3.05
N GLN A 101 3.31 11.26 3.92
CA GLN A 101 2.69 12.58 3.78
C GLN A 101 3.04 13.27 2.46
N ARG A 102 4.26 13.07 1.97
CA ARG A 102 4.68 13.67 0.70
C ARG A 102 3.83 13.15 -0.45
N GLU A 103 3.63 11.85 -0.52
CA GLU A 103 2.81 11.25 -1.56
C GLU A 103 1.33 11.58 -1.38
N TYR A 104 0.86 11.66 -0.14
CA TYR A 104 -0.49 12.10 0.16
C TYR A 104 -0.74 13.52 -0.34
N GLN A 105 0.19 14.45 -0.11
CA GLN A 105 0.05 15.84 -0.56
C GLN A 105 0.07 15.93 -2.08
N LYS A 106 0.92 15.15 -2.75
CA LYS A 106 0.93 15.10 -4.22
C LYS A 106 -0.41 14.65 -4.78
N LEU A 107 -1.02 13.65 -4.16
CA LEU A 107 -2.31 13.14 -4.57
C LEU A 107 -3.39 14.21 -4.46
N LYS A 108 -3.36 15.02 -3.41
CA LYS A 108 -4.29 16.13 -3.23
C LYS A 108 -4.10 17.22 -4.30
N ILE A 109 -2.85 17.58 -4.58
CA ILE A 109 -2.51 18.62 -5.55
C ILE A 109 -2.94 18.19 -6.96
N ASP A 110 -2.66 16.95 -7.34
CA ASP A 110 -2.97 16.42 -8.67
C ASP A 110 -4.46 16.22 -8.87
N MET A 111 -5.24 16.24 -7.80
CA MET A 111 -6.68 16.05 -7.83
C MET A 111 -7.08 14.82 -8.64
N LYS A 112 -6.26 13.78 -8.54
CA LYS A 112 -6.44 12.53 -9.28
C LYS A 112 -7.73 11.82 -8.89
N TYR A 113 -8.18 12.02 -7.65
CA TYR A 113 -9.40 11.42 -7.11
C TYR A 113 -10.38 12.52 -6.73
N PRO A 114 -11.69 12.21 -6.68
CA PRO A 114 -12.69 13.22 -6.30
C PRO A 114 -12.37 13.83 -4.94
N ILE A 115 -12.48 15.16 -4.86
CA ILE A 115 -12.24 15.90 -3.62
C ILE A 115 -13.09 15.35 -2.48
N GLU A 116 -14.34 14.99 -2.79
CA GLU A 116 -15.27 14.43 -1.82
C GLU A 116 -14.73 13.16 -1.17
N THR A 117 -14.07 12.28 -1.97
CA THR A 117 -13.47 11.06 -1.46
C THR A 117 -12.36 11.37 -0.47
N ILE A 118 -11.54 12.39 -0.77
CA ILE A 118 -10.43 12.80 0.09
C ILE A 118 -10.94 13.46 1.35
N ASN A 119 -11.91 14.38 1.21
CA ASN A 119 -12.42 15.16 2.32
C ASN A 119 -13.26 14.36 3.30
N ASN A 120 -13.86 13.25 2.86
CA ASN A 120 -14.72 12.41 3.70
C ASN A 120 -13.97 11.29 4.40
N ILE A 121 -12.64 11.25 4.29
CA ILE A 121 -11.84 10.25 4.97
C ILE A 121 -11.70 10.62 6.44
N ASP A 122 -12.01 9.68 7.32
CA ASP A 122 -11.86 9.85 8.76
C ASP A 122 -10.44 9.43 9.18
N PHE A 123 -9.56 10.40 9.32
CA PHE A 123 -8.18 10.16 9.74
C PHE A 123 -8.05 9.88 11.24
N ASN A 124 -9.14 10.00 11.99
CA ASN A 124 -9.17 9.66 13.41
C ASN A 124 -9.72 8.26 13.65
N SER A 125 -9.96 7.49 12.58
CA SER A 125 -10.50 6.15 12.69
C SER A 125 -9.52 5.20 13.37
N ASN A 126 -10.05 4.05 13.83
CA ASN A 126 -9.25 3.04 14.51
C ASN A 126 -8.52 2.08 13.57
N TYR A 127 -8.43 2.41 12.29
CA TYR A 127 -7.73 1.55 11.33
C TYR A 127 -6.27 1.32 11.67
N ILE A 128 -5.64 2.32 12.29
CA ILE A 128 -4.19 2.30 12.56
C ILE A 128 -3.89 1.92 14.01
N TYR A 129 -4.82 2.14 14.90
CA TYR A 129 -4.60 1.97 16.35
C TYR A 129 -5.45 0.88 16.95
#